data_566f61f3c6654e25db05b048d63aa1fd
#
_entry.id   566f61f3c6654e25db05b048d63aa1fd
#
_cell.length_a   1.000
_cell.length_b   1.000
_cell.length_c   1.000
_cell.angle_alpha   90.00
_cell.angle_beta   90.00
_cell.angle_gamma   90.00
#
_symmetry.space_group_name_H-M   'P 1'
#
loop_
_entity.id
_entity.type
_entity.pdbx_description
1 polymer ?
#
loop_
_entity_poly.entity_id
_entity_poly.type
_entity_poly.pdbx_seq_one_letter_code
_entity_poly.pdbx_strand_id
1 'polypeptide(L)'
;MKKIIILIFFFLNIFNYSYGSTKNEIINNFKKIKNISFNFEQNINDKTEEGNCIIKYPKKIFCDYKGIKKKIIVSNGNSLVIKNRASQGYFLYPLDKTPLELILNKNLLLDRIERLETKLINDKYYIFSIENNG
;
A
#
# COMPACT_ATOMS: atom_id res chain seq x y z
N MET A 1 27.03 38.73 32.16
CA MET A 1 27.38 37.41 31.60
C MET A 1 26.38 36.31 31.95
N LYS A 2 25.92 36.13 33.19
CA LYS A 2 24.92 35.09 33.55
C LYS A 2 23.59 35.17 32.79
N LYS A 3 23.07 36.36 32.49
CA LYS A 3 21.78 36.52 31.76
C LYS A 3 21.86 36.11 30.29
N ILE A 4 23.02 36.28 29.66
CA ILE A 4 23.25 35.86 28.24
C ILE A 4 23.31 34.33 28.12
N ILE A 5 23.93 33.65 29.09
CA ILE A 5 24.05 32.20 29.12
C ILE A 5 22.65 31.54 29.24
N ILE A 6 21.75 32.12 30.05
CA ILE A 6 20.38 31.63 30.22
C ILE A 6 19.58 31.78 28.91
N LEU A 7 19.77 32.87 28.18
CA LEU A 7 19.10 33.11 26.91
C LEU A 7 19.54 32.15 25.82
N ILE A 8 20.84 31.80 25.75
CA ILE A 8 21.39 30.81 24.82
C ILE A 8 20.87 29.41 25.15
N PHE A 9 20.73 29.05 26.43
CA PHE A 9 20.20 27.74 26.85
C PHE A 9 18.71 27.59 26.53
N PHE A 10 17.95 28.68 26.51
CA PHE A 10 16.53 28.68 26.11
C PHE A 10 16.36 28.51 24.59
N PHE A 11 17.27 29.09 23.79
CA PHE A 11 17.23 28.97 22.31
C PHE A 11 17.62 27.60 21.81
N LEU A 12 18.46 26.83 22.51
CA LEU A 12 18.89 25.50 22.15
C LEU A 12 17.79 24.41 22.29
N ASN A 13 16.71 24.73 23.04
CA ASN A 13 15.61 23.76 23.23
C ASN A 13 14.50 23.85 22.15
N ILE A 14 14.56 24.81 21.22
CA ILE A 14 13.49 25.03 20.23
C ILE A 14 13.68 24.15 18.99
N PHE A 15 14.83 23.48 18.83
CA PHE A 15 15.16 22.69 17.63
C PHE A 15 14.87 21.19 17.73
N ASN A 16 14.05 20.75 18.68
CA ASN A 16 13.54 19.37 18.66
C ASN A 16 12.40 19.24 17.64
N TYR A 17 12.71 19.37 16.34
CA TYR A 17 11.80 18.96 15.30
C TYR A 17 11.61 17.44 15.39
N SER A 18 10.49 17.04 15.92
CA SER A 18 10.05 15.65 15.98
C SER A 18 9.81 15.11 14.57
N TYR A 19 10.76 14.34 14.05
CA TYR A 19 10.62 13.57 12.81
C TYR A 19 9.57 12.43 12.90
N GLY A 20 8.89 12.30 14.03
CA GLY A 20 7.86 11.28 14.25
C GLY A 20 6.52 11.52 13.51
N SER A 21 6.38 12.66 12.84
CA SER A 21 5.09 13.11 12.29
C SER A 21 4.63 12.38 11.04
N THR A 22 5.53 12.09 10.08
CA THR A 22 5.14 11.71 8.72
C THR A 22 4.58 10.29 8.61
N LYS A 23 5.17 9.32 9.30
CA LYS A 23 4.66 7.93 9.32
C LYS A 23 3.25 7.88 9.91
N ASN A 24 3.03 8.55 11.02
CA ASN A 24 1.72 8.62 11.67
C ASN A 24 0.69 9.34 10.80
N GLU A 25 1.11 10.38 10.08
CA GLU A 25 0.25 11.07 9.13
C GLU A 25 -0.17 10.16 7.98
N ILE A 26 0.77 9.42 7.37
CA ILE A 26 0.49 8.43 6.33
C ILE A 26 -0.51 7.40 6.84
N ILE A 27 -0.28 6.82 8.02
CA ILE A 27 -1.16 5.83 8.64
C ILE A 27 -2.56 6.42 8.88
N ASN A 28 -2.64 7.62 9.44
CA ASN A 28 -3.92 8.27 9.73
C ASN A 28 -4.70 8.63 8.46
N ASN A 29 -4.01 9.06 7.40
CA ASN A 29 -4.63 9.31 6.11
C ASN A 29 -5.09 8.01 5.46
N PHE A 30 -4.28 6.95 5.52
CA PHE A 30 -4.67 5.66 4.97
C PHE A 30 -5.86 5.04 5.72
N LYS A 31 -5.96 5.21 7.05
CA LYS A 31 -7.14 4.78 7.84
C LYS A 31 -8.46 5.35 7.31
N LYS A 32 -8.45 6.55 6.77
CA LYS A 32 -9.66 7.23 6.23
C LYS A 32 -10.04 6.74 4.83
N ILE A 33 -9.13 6.15 4.08
CA ILE A 33 -9.37 5.71 2.70
C ILE A 33 -10.34 4.52 2.70
N LYS A 34 -11.44 4.65 1.96
CA LYS A 34 -12.42 3.57 1.76
C LYS A 34 -12.23 2.86 0.41
N ASN A 35 -11.84 3.61 -0.60
CA ASN A 35 -11.65 3.12 -1.96
C ASN A 35 -10.33 3.66 -2.53
N ILE A 36 -9.67 2.84 -3.36
CA ILE A 36 -8.50 3.24 -4.15
C ILE A 36 -8.76 2.83 -5.60
N SER A 37 -8.52 3.73 -6.54
CA SER A 37 -8.54 3.44 -7.98
C SER A 37 -7.19 3.80 -8.57
N PHE A 38 -6.62 2.90 -9.39
CA PHE A 38 -5.32 3.11 -10.00
C PHE A 38 -5.18 2.35 -11.32
N ASN A 39 -4.33 2.87 -12.19
CA ASN A 39 -3.83 2.17 -13.36
C ASN A 39 -2.51 1.48 -13.01
N PHE A 40 -2.25 0.35 -13.60
CA PHE A 40 -1.00 -0.39 -13.39
C PHE A 40 -0.42 -0.86 -14.72
N GLU A 41 0.89 -1.04 -14.71
CA GLU A 41 1.66 -1.76 -15.69
C GLU A 41 2.51 -2.79 -14.94
N GLN A 42 2.51 -4.03 -15.43
CA GLN A 42 3.33 -5.10 -14.87
C GLN A 42 4.07 -5.86 -15.96
N ASN A 43 5.33 -6.18 -15.70
CA ASN A 43 6.15 -6.99 -16.58
C ASN A 43 6.37 -8.38 -15.97
N ILE A 44 5.96 -9.41 -16.68
CA ILE A 44 6.13 -10.81 -16.27
C ILE A 44 6.70 -11.59 -17.47
N ASN A 45 7.92 -12.14 -17.32
CA ASN A 45 8.57 -12.93 -18.38
C ASN A 45 8.53 -12.21 -19.74
N ASP A 46 9.04 -10.99 -19.81
CA ASP A 46 9.11 -10.13 -21.00
C ASP A 46 7.76 -9.78 -21.64
N LYS A 47 6.67 -10.00 -20.91
CA LYS A 47 5.31 -9.58 -21.32
C LYS A 47 4.82 -8.46 -20.42
N THR A 48 4.48 -7.34 -21.05
CA THR A 48 3.84 -6.22 -20.38
C THR A 48 2.34 -6.42 -20.36
N GLU A 49 1.74 -6.37 -19.19
CA GLU A 49 0.29 -6.32 -18.99
C GLU A 49 -0.07 -4.99 -18.32
N GLU A 50 -1.10 -4.34 -18.82
CA GLU A 50 -1.65 -3.12 -18.28
C GLU A 50 -3.09 -3.32 -17.83
N GLY A 51 -3.55 -2.48 -16.95
CA GLY A 51 -4.94 -2.51 -16.53
C GLY A 51 -5.30 -1.39 -15.56
N ASN A 52 -6.51 -1.48 -15.06
CA ASN A 52 -7.00 -0.64 -13.99
C ASN A 52 -7.60 -1.49 -12.88
N CYS A 53 -7.42 -1.03 -11.65
CA CYS A 53 -7.98 -1.68 -10.48
C CYS A 53 -8.75 -0.69 -9.63
N ILE A 54 -9.79 -1.21 -8.97
CA ILE A 54 -10.50 -0.52 -7.91
C ILE A 54 -10.48 -1.43 -6.69
N ILE A 55 -9.91 -0.95 -5.59
CA ILE A 55 -9.98 -1.58 -4.28
C ILE A 55 -11.07 -0.90 -3.47
N LYS A 56 -11.94 -1.67 -2.86
CA LYS A 56 -12.90 -1.22 -1.86
C LYS A 56 -12.67 -1.97 -0.57
N TYR A 57 -12.17 -1.26 0.43
CA TYR A 57 -11.94 -1.85 1.75
C TYR A 57 -13.24 -2.17 2.49
N PRO A 58 -13.25 -3.26 3.28
CA PRO A 58 -12.22 -4.28 3.36
C PRO A 58 -12.31 -5.32 2.23
N LYS A 59 -11.15 -5.84 1.82
CA LYS A 59 -10.94 -7.10 1.08
C LYS A 59 -11.58 -7.24 -0.31
N LYS A 60 -12.14 -6.17 -0.90
CA LYS A 60 -12.74 -6.23 -2.24
C LYS A 60 -11.82 -5.59 -3.27
N ILE A 61 -11.68 -6.24 -4.42
CA ILE A 61 -10.94 -5.72 -5.56
C ILE A 61 -11.65 -6.09 -6.86
N PHE A 62 -11.58 -5.20 -7.82
CA PHE A 62 -11.90 -5.45 -9.21
C PHE A 62 -10.76 -4.90 -10.06
N CYS A 63 -10.13 -5.76 -10.87
CA CYS A 63 -9.14 -5.36 -11.86
C CYS A 63 -9.56 -5.82 -13.24
N ASP A 64 -9.47 -4.91 -14.21
CA ASP A 64 -9.67 -5.19 -15.63
C ASP A 64 -8.34 -5.01 -16.37
N TYR A 65 -7.82 -6.10 -16.90
CA TYR A 65 -6.57 -6.12 -17.66
C TYR A 65 -6.86 -5.82 -19.12
N LYS A 66 -6.09 -4.88 -19.65
CA LYS A 66 -6.09 -4.60 -21.09
C LYS A 66 -5.32 -5.71 -21.82
N GLY A 67 -5.64 -5.90 -23.10
CA GLY A 67 -4.94 -6.85 -23.94
C GLY A 67 -5.80 -8.04 -24.42
N ILE A 68 -5.19 -8.96 -25.13
CA ILE A 68 -5.88 -10.03 -25.89
C ILE A 68 -6.65 -10.97 -24.96
N LYS A 69 -6.10 -11.27 -23.79
CA LYS A 69 -6.73 -12.22 -22.85
C LYS A 69 -7.90 -11.63 -22.08
N LYS A 70 -8.02 -10.28 -22.03
CA LYS A 70 -9.08 -9.59 -21.28
C LYS A 70 -9.31 -10.19 -19.88
N LYS A 71 -8.22 -10.35 -19.14
CA LYS A 71 -8.23 -10.96 -17.81
C LYS A 71 -8.94 -10.04 -16.81
N ILE A 72 -9.75 -10.62 -15.93
CA ILE A 72 -10.36 -9.91 -14.81
C ILE A 72 -9.93 -10.59 -13.52
N ILE A 73 -9.66 -9.78 -12.49
CA ILE A 73 -9.44 -10.24 -11.12
C ILE A 73 -10.52 -9.61 -10.24
N VAL A 74 -11.22 -10.45 -9.49
CA VAL A 74 -12.29 -9.99 -8.58
C VAL A 74 -12.14 -10.67 -7.23
N SER A 75 -12.26 -9.90 -6.14
CA SER A 75 -12.47 -10.48 -4.81
C SER A 75 -13.75 -9.94 -4.18
N ASN A 76 -14.50 -10.82 -3.53
CA ASN A 76 -15.67 -10.48 -2.72
C ASN A 76 -15.34 -10.33 -1.22
N GLY A 77 -14.09 -10.56 -0.83
CA GLY A 77 -13.62 -10.54 0.55
C GLY A 77 -13.21 -11.92 1.11
N ASN A 78 -13.74 -13.00 0.55
CA ASN A 78 -13.43 -14.38 0.96
C ASN A 78 -12.68 -15.14 -0.15
N SER A 79 -13.09 -14.93 -1.39
CA SER A 79 -12.55 -15.62 -2.55
C SER A 79 -12.00 -14.64 -3.56
N LEU A 80 -10.95 -15.06 -4.25
CA LEU A 80 -10.35 -14.40 -5.39
C LEU A 80 -10.69 -15.20 -6.65
N VAL A 81 -11.29 -14.54 -7.62
CA VAL A 81 -11.57 -15.10 -8.95
C VAL A 81 -10.68 -14.42 -9.97
N ILE A 82 -9.97 -15.23 -10.76
CA ILE A 82 -9.24 -14.80 -11.96
C ILE A 82 -9.96 -15.37 -13.16
N LYS A 83 -10.58 -14.51 -13.96
CA LYS A 83 -11.33 -14.92 -15.15
C LYS A 83 -10.61 -14.46 -16.42
N ASN A 84 -10.46 -15.36 -17.37
CA ASN A 84 -10.06 -15.04 -18.73
C ASN A 84 -11.32 -14.95 -19.62
N ARG A 85 -11.65 -13.74 -20.08
CA ARG A 85 -12.84 -13.54 -20.93
C ARG A 85 -12.72 -14.16 -22.32
N ALA A 86 -11.49 -14.34 -22.82
CA ALA A 86 -11.28 -14.92 -24.13
C ALA A 86 -11.52 -16.43 -24.15
N SER A 87 -11.16 -17.15 -23.08
CA SER A 87 -11.31 -18.61 -22.98
C SER A 87 -12.51 -19.06 -22.14
N GLN A 88 -13.27 -18.12 -21.56
CA GLN A 88 -14.35 -18.37 -20.61
C GLN A 88 -13.94 -19.16 -19.35
N GLY A 89 -12.66 -19.51 -19.20
CA GLY A 89 -12.12 -20.18 -18.03
C GLY A 89 -11.97 -19.22 -16.83
N TYR A 90 -12.08 -19.77 -15.63
CA TYR A 90 -11.79 -19.04 -14.41
C TYR A 90 -11.07 -19.93 -13.40
N PHE A 91 -10.32 -19.27 -12.52
CA PHE A 91 -9.69 -19.87 -11.36
C PHE A 91 -10.27 -19.24 -10.10
N LEU A 92 -10.50 -20.05 -9.08
CA LEU A 92 -11.02 -19.64 -7.78
C LEU A 92 -10.01 -20.01 -6.70
N TYR A 93 -9.64 -19.04 -5.89
CA TYR A 93 -8.72 -19.20 -4.76
C TYR A 93 -9.34 -18.64 -3.49
N PRO A 94 -9.12 -19.25 -2.32
CA PRO A 94 -9.36 -18.57 -1.04
C PRO A 94 -8.47 -17.34 -0.96
N LEU A 95 -9.02 -16.18 -0.62
CA LEU A 95 -8.28 -14.92 -0.61
C LEU A 95 -7.12 -14.96 0.39
N ASP A 96 -7.34 -15.57 1.56
CA ASP A 96 -6.36 -15.73 2.64
C ASP A 96 -5.14 -16.60 2.27
N LYS A 97 -5.24 -17.34 1.17
CA LYS A 97 -4.13 -18.12 0.59
C LYS A 97 -3.41 -17.39 -0.54
N THR A 98 -3.71 -16.12 -0.75
CA THR A 98 -3.08 -15.32 -1.80
C THR A 98 -2.32 -14.13 -1.22
N PRO A 99 -1.25 -13.66 -1.89
CA PRO A 99 -0.54 -12.44 -1.47
C PRO A 99 -1.43 -11.19 -1.44
N LEU A 100 -2.57 -11.20 -2.16
CA LEU A 100 -3.51 -10.08 -2.18
C LEU A 100 -4.21 -9.86 -0.83
N GLU A 101 -4.28 -10.88 0.03
CA GLU A 101 -4.81 -10.71 1.40
C GLU A 101 -4.10 -9.58 2.14
N LEU A 102 -2.76 -9.51 2.03
CA LEU A 102 -1.99 -8.46 2.71
C LEU A 102 -2.42 -7.05 2.28
N ILE A 103 -2.62 -6.85 0.98
CA ILE A 103 -2.97 -5.53 0.42
C ILE A 103 -4.44 -5.19 0.67
N LEU A 104 -5.31 -6.17 0.57
CA LEU A 104 -6.76 -5.99 0.65
C LEU A 104 -7.27 -5.98 2.09
N ASN A 105 -6.55 -6.60 3.03
CA ASN A 105 -6.85 -6.53 4.44
C ASN A 105 -6.22 -5.29 5.07
N LYS A 106 -6.99 -4.21 5.09
CA LYS A 106 -6.51 -2.91 5.56
C LYS A 106 -5.89 -2.95 6.95
N ASN A 107 -6.48 -3.69 7.87
CA ASN A 107 -5.99 -3.79 9.25
C ASN A 107 -4.64 -4.52 9.29
N LEU A 108 -4.50 -5.61 8.53
CA LEU A 108 -3.25 -6.34 8.42
C LEU A 108 -2.16 -5.47 7.79
N LEU A 109 -2.49 -4.74 6.74
CA LEU A 109 -1.55 -3.82 6.08
C LEU A 109 -1.10 -2.70 7.02
N LEU A 110 -2.01 -2.07 7.75
CA LEU A 110 -1.71 -1.04 8.74
C LEU A 110 -0.82 -1.56 9.87
N ASP A 111 -1.12 -2.74 10.43
CA ASP A 111 -0.30 -3.38 11.46
C ASP A 111 1.14 -3.65 10.95
N ARG A 112 1.28 -4.08 9.70
CA ARG A 112 2.60 -4.25 9.08
C ARG A 112 3.34 -2.92 8.93
N ILE A 113 2.67 -1.89 8.41
CA ILE A 113 3.27 -0.56 8.23
C ILE A 113 3.70 0.04 9.58
N GLU A 114 2.92 -0.12 10.64
CA GLU A 114 3.26 0.38 11.98
C GLU A 114 4.58 -0.19 12.52
N ARG A 115 4.90 -1.44 12.18
CA ARG A 115 6.11 -2.15 12.63
C ARG A 115 7.34 -1.91 11.75
N LEU A 116 7.16 -1.41 10.53
CA LEU A 116 8.24 -1.20 9.59
C LEU A 116 8.92 0.15 9.79
N GLU A 117 10.23 0.17 9.52
CA GLU A 117 10.96 1.42 9.38
C GLU A 117 10.64 2.06 8.03
N THR A 118 10.55 3.39 8.04
CA THR A 118 10.35 4.18 6.83
C THR A 118 11.67 4.55 6.22
N LYS A 119 11.82 4.33 4.93
CA LYS A 119 12.96 4.84 4.16
C LYS A 119 12.50 6.00 3.29
N LEU A 120 13.11 7.19 3.47
CA LEU A 120 12.90 8.34 2.60
C LEU A 120 13.80 8.22 1.37
N ILE A 121 13.23 8.39 0.18
CA ILE A 121 13.96 8.38 -1.09
C ILE A 121 13.75 9.71 -1.79
N ASN A 122 14.87 10.33 -2.23
CA ASN A 122 14.91 11.61 -2.96
C ASN A 122 14.14 12.74 -2.25
N ASP A 123 14.14 12.75 -0.92
CA ASP A 123 13.43 13.72 -0.07
C ASP A 123 11.93 13.89 -0.41
N LYS A 124 11.35 12.91 -1.11
CA LYS A 124 9.99 13.00 -1.63
C LYS A 124 9.12 11.77 -1.34
N TYR A 125 9.68 10.57 -1.34
CA TYR A 125 8.92 9.34 -1.24
C TYR A 125 9.28 8.56 0.02
N TYR A 126 8.25 8.09 0.73
CA TYR A 126 8.41 7.14 1.83
C TYR A 126 8.13 5.74 1.34
N ILE A 127 9.08 4.82 1.56
CA ILE A 127 8.97 3.42 1.16
C ILE A 127 8.90 2.55 2.40
N PHE A 128 7.95 1.62 2.38
CA PHE A 128 7.82 0.53 3.32
C PHE A 128 8.07 -0.78 2.56
N SER A 129 9.10 -1.53 2.97
CA SER A 129 9.36 -2.85 2.38
C SER A 129 8.70 -3.93 3.24
N ILE A 130 7.74 -4.65 2.65
CA ILE A 130 7.04 -5.74 3.32
C ILE A 130 7.53 -7.04 2.69
N GLU A 131 8.29 -7.82 3.46
CA GLU A 131 8.69 -9.17 3.05
C GLU A 131 7.58 -10.16 3.39
N ASN A 132 7.19 -10.96 2.43
CA ASN A 132 6.28 -12.07 2.64
C ASN A 132 7.12 -13.32 2.82
N ASN A 133 7.47 -13.63 4.06
CA ASN A 133 8.05 -14.93 4.40
C ASN A 133 6.92 -15.95 4.32
N GLY A 134 6.76 -16.53 3.09
CA GLY A 134 5.77 -17.53 2.74
C GLY A 134 5.92 -18.85 3.48
#